data_95d4bd9ea48e22e82dae242bd285859e
#
_entry.id   95d4bd9ea48e22e82dae242bd285859e
#
_cell.length_a   1.000
_cell.length_b   1.000
_cell.length_c   1.000
_cell.angle_alpha   90.00
_cell.angle_beta   90.00
_cell.angle_gamma   90.00
#
_symmetry.space_group_name_H-M   'P 1'
#
loop_
_entity.id
_entity.type
_entity.pdbx_description
1 polymer ?
#
loop_
_entity_poly.entity_id
_entity_poly.type
_entity_poly.pdbx_seq_one_letter_code
_entity_poly.pdbx_strand_id
1 'polypeptide(L)'
;MSEPNASSASPSTNLAEIKDLSVSFITDAGSIKAVDGVSFTIPRGTVVGVVGESGSGKSVTARSIIKLLPETATTSGAVMLSKRDGTGELDVLSLSGEDLQRMRGSEAAMVFQEPNSVLNPVYTIGWQIEEGLRAHGMKDKKQLRAKAIDILKKVGIPDAETRVDYYPHQFSGGQKQRIVIAMALVLNPGLILADEPTTALDVTVQAEILDLLR
;
A
#
# COMPACT_ATOMS: atom_id res chain seq x y z
N MET A 1 -41.98 7.79 23.23
CA MET A 1 -41.22 7.88 21.94
C MET A 1 -39.83 8.35 22.35
N SER A 2 -38.89 7.41 22.45
CA SER A 2 -37.51 7.71 22.83
C SER A 2 -36.65 7.61 21.55
N GLU A 3 -36.04 8.75 21.20
CA GLU A 3 -35.12 8.81 20.05
C GLU A 3 -33.87 7.95 20.33
N PRO A 4 -33.33 7.22 19.34
CA PRO A 4 -32.08 6.52 19.50
C PRO A 4 -30.93 7.54 19.50
N ASN A 5 -30.22 7.58 20.59
CA ASN A 5 -29.00 8.34 20.79
C ASN A 5 -27.93 7.90 19.77
N ALA A 6 -27.71 8.71 18.73
CA ALA A 6 -26.60 8.51 17.80
C ALA A 6 -25.31 8.82 18.57
N SER A 7 -24.64 7.78 19.02
CA SER A 7 -23.30 7.86 19.59
C SER A 7 -22.36 8.43 18.52
N SER A 8 -22.03 9.71 18.66
CA SER A 8 -20.94 10.34 17.91
C SER A 8 -19.63 9.74 18.42
N ALA A 9 -19.18 8.66 17.78
CA ALA A 9 -17.86 8.12 18.01
C ALA A 9 -16.84 9.22 17.65
N SER A 10 -16.07 9.67 18.62
CA SER A 10 -14.93 10.57 18.38
C SER A 10 -14.01 9.90 17.34
N PRO A 11 -13.47 10.65 16.37
CA PRO A 11 -12.59 10.05 15.35
C PRO A 11 -11.43 9.34 16.05
N SER A 12 -11.20 8.09 15.68
CA SER A 12 -10.11 7.28 16.21
C SER A 12 -8.78 8.00 16.01
N THR A 13 -8.00 8.12 17.07
CA THR A 13 -6.63 8.69 17.01
C THR A 13 -5.70 7.79 16.23
N ASN A 14 -6.06 6.51 16.09
CA ASN A 14 -5.30 5.53 15.33
C ASN A 14 -5.77 5.44 13.87
N LEU A 15 -4.83 5.38 12.94
CA LEU A 15 -5.10 5.11 11.54
C LEU A 15 -5.35 3.62 11.31
N ALA A 16 -4.55 2.77 11.95
CA ALA A 16 -4.78 1.33 11.94
C ALA A 16 -4.55 0.72 13.31
N GLU A 17 -5.28 -0.35 13.61
CA GLU A 17 -5.15 -1.14 14.82
C GLU A 17 -5.12 -2.63 14.45
N ILE A 18 -4.02 -3.29 14.80
CA ILE A 18 -3.79 -4.70 14.59
C ILE A 18 -3.93 -5.41 15.94
N LYS A 19 -4.80 -6.42 16.04
CA LYS A 19 -5.11 -7.15 17.27
C LYS A 19 -4.93 -8.66 17.07
N ASP A 20 -4.06 -9.26 17.85
CA ASP A 20 -3.80 -10.70 17.92
C ASP A 20 -3.66 -11.36 16.53
N LEU A 21 -3.03 -10.63 15.60
CA LEU A 21 -2.83 -11.09 14.24
C LEU A 21 -1.96 -12.33 14.21
N SER A 22 -2.51 -13.43 13.71
CA SER A 22 -1.76 -14.65 13.44
C SER A 22 -1.95 -15.08 12.00
N VAL A 23 -0.87 -15.53 11.37
CA VAL A 23 -0.85 -16.01 9.97
C VAL A 23 -0.13 -17.34 9.89
N SER A 24 -0.78 -18.32 9.28
CA SER A 24 -0.22 -19.63 9.00
C SER A 24 -0.35 -19.95 7.51
N PHE A 25 0.64 -20.61 6.95
CA PHE A 25 0.62 -21.11 5.57
C PHE A 25 0.45 -22.63 5.57
N ILE A 26 -0.46 -23.12 4.74
CA ILE A 26 -0.63 -24.55 4.50
C ILE A 26 0.39 -24.96 3.44
N THR A 27 1.23 -25.94 3.77
CA THR A 27 2.25 -26.53 2.89
C THR A 27 2.09 -28.04 2.87
N ASP A 28 2.72 -28.71 1.91
CA ASP A 28 2.72 -30.19 1.83
C ASP A 28 3.32 -30.86 3.09
N ALA A 29 4.21 -30.14 3.78
CA ALA A 29 4.85 -30.59 5.03
C ALA A 29 4.05 -30.26 6.30
N GLY A 30 2.89 -29.61 6.17
CA GLY A 30 2.04 -29.18 7.30
C GLY A 30 1.83 -27.67 7.35
N SER A 31 1.32 -27.17 8.48
CA SER A 31 1.06 -25.73 8.68
C SER A 31 2.29 -25.05 9.30
N ILE A 32 2.73 -23.96 8.68
CA ILE A 32 3.84 -23.13 9.17
C ILE A 32 3.26 -21.80 9.66
N LYS A 33 3.43 -21.51 10.96
CA LYS A 33 3.02 -20.22 11.54
C LYS A 33 4.09 -19.17 11.25
N ALA A 34 3.74 -18.14 10.46
CA ALA A 34 4.63 -17.05 10.07
C ALA A 34 4.47 -15.79 10.95
N VAL A 35 3.29 -15.60 11.54
CA VAL A 35 2.99 -14.51 12.49
C VAL A 35 2.17 -15.12 13.63
N ASP A 36 2.47 -14.77 14.88
CA ASP A 36 1.86 -15.36 16.07
C ASP A 36 1.44 -14.29 17.07
N GLY A 37 0.14 -13.94 17.11
CA GLY A 37 -0.47 -13.07 18.12
C GLY A 37 0.07 -11.64 18.15
N VAL A 38 0.40 -11.04 17.00
CA VAL A 38 1.00 -9.71 16.95
C VAL A 38 -0.08 -8.63 17.09
N SER A 39 0.16 -7.69 18.02
CA SER A 39 -0.73 -6.55 18.25
C SER A 39 0.05 -5.24 18.30
N PHE A 40 -0.39 -4.22 17.55
CA PHE A 40 0.15 -2.87 17.58
C PHE A 40 -0.82 -1.87 16.93
N THR A 41 -0.54 -0.58 17.09
CA THR A 41 -1.32 0.50 16.50
C THR A 41 -0.45 1.38 15.61
N ILE A 42 -1.05 1.99 14.61
CA ILE A 42 -0.46 3.02 13.76
C ILE A 42 -1.24 4.31 13.98
N PRO A 43 -0.71 5.28 14.75
CA PRO A 43 -1.37 6.57 14.94
C PRO A 43 -1.43 7.38 13.64
N ARG A 44 -2.43 8.25 13.49
CA ARG A 44 -2.53 9.13 12.31
C ARG A 44 -1.34 10.11 12.25
N GLY A 45 -0.83 10.34 11.03
CA GLY A 45 0.25 11.30 10.79
C GLY A 45 1.59 10.90 11.41
N THR A 46 1.80 9.61 11.67
CA THR A 46 3.06 9.09 12.23
C THR A 46 3.71 8.07 11.30
N VAL A 47 5.00 7.85 11.49
CA VAL A 47 5.75 6.76 10.86
C VAL A 47 6.04 5.72 11.92
N VAL A 48 5.63 4.47 11.67
CA VAL A 48 5.89 3.31 12.54
C VAL A 48 6.88 2.40 11.85
N GLY A 49 8.06 2.19 12.47
CA GLY A 49 9.07 1.27 11.99
C GLY A 49 8.90 -0.13 12.58
N VAL A 50 8.79 -1.15 11.72
CA VAL A 50 8.80 -2.57 12.11
C VAL A 50 10.16 -3.16 11.84
N VAL A 51 10.88 -3.53 12.89
CA VAL A 51 12.24 -4.07 12.81
C VAL A 51 12.28 -5.52 13.30
N GLY A 52 13.22 -6.29 12.78
CA GLY A 52 13.40 -7.70 13.15
C GLY A 52 14.29 -8.42 12.13
N GLU A 53 14.74 -9.62 12.47
CA GLU A 53 15.58 -10.44 11.61
C GLU A 53 14.88 -10.85 10.30
N SER A 54 15.66 -11.31 9.32
CA SER A 54 15.09 -11.90 8.10
C SER A 54 14.23 -13.12 8.46
N GLY A 55 13.05 -13.24 7.85
CA GLY A 55 12.12 -14.32 8.16
C GLY A 55 11.26 -14.13 9.41
N SER A 56 11.40 -13.01 10.17
CA SER A 56 10.60 -12.76 11.38
C SER A 56 9.13 -12.39 11.14
N GLY A 57 8.62 -12.46 9.91
CA GLY A 57 7.22 -12.20 9.59
C GLY A 57 6.87 -10.74 9.24
N LYS A 58 7.84 -9.81 9.13
CA LYS A 58 7.58 -8.38 8.83
C LYS A 58 6.75 -8.18 7.56
N SER A 59 7.19 -8.73 6.44
CA SER A 59 6.50 -8.62 5.15
C SER A 59 5.14 -9.33 5.16
N VAL A 60 5.03 -10.44 5.86
CA VAL A 60 3.75 -11.16 6.04
C VAL A 60 2.77 -10.29 6.82
N THR A 61 3.23 -9.67 7.92
CA THR A 61 2.42 -8.73 8.71
C THR A 61 1.96 -7.54 7.86
N ALA A 62 2.87 -6.89 7.13
CA ALA A 62 2.52 -5.75 6.25
C ALA A 62 1.49 -6.14 5.18
N ARG A 63 1.67 -7.29 4.51
CA ARG A 63 0.73 -7.80 3.51
C ARG A 63 -0.62 -8.19 4.10
N SER A 64 -0.67 -8.62 5.36
CA SER A 64 -1.93 -8.91 6.06
C SER A 64 -2.77 -7.66 6.26
N ILE A 65 -2.16 -6.50 6.52
CA ILE A 65 -2.87 -5.23 6.73
C ILE A 65 -3.68 -4.79 5.51
N ILE A 66 -3.31 -5.22 4.32
CA ILE A 66 -4.08 -4.98 3.08
C ILE A 66 -4.69 -6.27 2.52
N LYS A 67 -4.69 -7.35 3.31
CA LYS A 67 -5.19 -8.67 2.92
C LYS A 67 -4.57 -9.18 1.61
N LEU A 68 -3.26 -8.96 1.42
CA LEU A 68 -2.50 -9.35 0.22
C LEU A 68 -1.63 -10.59 0.50
N LEU A 69 -2.25 -11.64 1.02
CA LEU A 69 -1.63 -12.95 1.21
C LEU A 69 -2.19 -13.94 0.18
N PRO A 70 -1.44 -15.01 -0.17
CA PRO A 70 -1.93 -16.06 -1.04
C PRO A 70 -3.08 -16.84 -0.37
N GLU A 71 -3.88 -17.54 -1.16
CA GLU A 71 -5.03 -18.34 -0.67
C GLU A 71 -4.64 -19.47 0.29
N THR A 72 -3.37 -19.91 0.24
CA THR A 72 -2.81 -20.89 1.16
C THR A 72 -2.61 -20.35 2.58
N ALA A 73 -2.75 -19.04 2.77
CA ALA A 73 -2.62 -18.42 4.08
C ALA A 73 -3.95 -18.42 4.84
N THR A 74 -3.89 -18.85 6.08
CA THR A 74 -4.97 -18.68 7.05
C THR A 74 -4.62 -17.54 7.99
N THR A 75 -5.53 -16.60 8.14
CA THR A 75 -5.34 -15.38 8.96
C THR A 75 -6.38 -15.35 10.07
N SER A 76 -5.98 -15.03 11.30
CA SER A 76 -6.87 -14.77 12.44
C SER A 76 -6.46 -13.51 13.19
N GLY A 77 -7.33 -13.03 14.11
CA GLY A 77 -7.21 -11.74 14.77
C GLY A 77 -8.04 -10.67 14.07
N ALA A 78 -7.68 -9.39 14.23
CA ALA A 78 -8.37 -8.28 13.59
C ALA A 78 -7.38 -7.25 13.03
N VAL A 79 -7.73 -6.64 11.90
CA VAL A 79 -7.04 -5.50 11.32
C VAL A 79 -8.08 -4.42 11.04
N MET A 80 -8.14 -3.44 11.94
CA MET A 80 -9.04 -2.29 11.84
C MET A 80 -8.32 -1.14 11.17
N LEU A 81 -8.88 -0.60 10.10
CA LEU A 81 -8.35 0.53 9.34
C LEU A 81 -9.37 1.67 9.37
N SER A 82 -9.00 2.81 9.93
CA SER A 82 -9.82 4.01 9.89
C SER A 82 -9.85 4.58 8.48
N LYS A 83 -11.03 4.89 7.97
CA LYS A 83 -11.16 5.53 6.66
C LYS A 83 -10.47 6.88 6.65
N ARG A 84 -9.90 7.21 5.49
CA ARG A 84 -9.19 8.47 5.29
C ARG A 84 -10.05 9.70 5.57
N ASP A 85 -11.33 9.66 5.22
CA ASP A 85 -12.30 10.73 5.42
C ASP A 85 -12.82 10.84 6.87
N GLY A 86 -12.42 9.92 7.76
CA GLY A 86 -12.85 9.88 9.15
C GLY A 86 -14.27 9.36 9.37
N THR A 87 -14.96 8.85 8.34
CA THR A 87 -16.36 8.42 8.42
C THR A 87 -16.58 7.06 9.07
N GLY A 88 -15.54 6.39 9.54
CA GLY A 88 -15.64 5.09 10.20
C GLY A 88 -14.40 4.23 10.05
N GLU A 89 -14.54 2.96 10.41
CA GLU A 89 -13.48 1.97 10.38
C GLU A 89 -13.88 0.79 9.46
N LEU A 90 -12.87 0.13 8.91
CA LEU A 90 -12.99 -1.07 8.09
C LEU A 90 -12.31 -2.23 8.83
N ASP A 91 -12.99 -3.34 9.00
CA ASP A 91 -12.34 -4.60 9.35
C ASP A 91 -11.79 -5.23 8.06
N VAL A 92 -10.49 -5.06 7.83
CA VAL A 92 -9.84 -5.46 6.58
C VAL A 92 -9.94 -6.97 6.34
N LEU A 93 -9.86 -7.79 7.40
CA LEU A 93 -9.90 -9.24 7.25
C LEU A 93 -11.29 -9.73 6.79
N SER A 94 -12.36 -9.00 7.09
CA SER A 94 -13.72 -9.31 6.65
C SER A 94 -14.01 -8.86 5.21
N LEU A 95 -13.25 -7.89 4.65
CA LEU A 95 -13.49 -7.36 3.31
C LEU A 95 -13.28 -8.42 2.22
N SER A 96 -14.07 -8.34 1.16
CA SER A 96 -13.94 -9.18 -0.04
C SER A 96 -14.41 -8.44 -1.30
N GLY A 97 -14.12 -9.01 -2.47
CA GLY A 97 -14.61 -8.50 -3.74
C GLY A 97 -14.33 -7.01 -3.97
N GLU A 98 -15.35 -6.26 -4.33
CA GLU A 98 -15.24 -4.83 -4.66
C GLU A 98 -14.82 -3.96 -3.47
N ASP A 99 -15.24 -4.26 -2.25
CA ASP A 99 -14.89 -3.46 -1.08
C ASP A 99 -13.40 -3.58 -0.74
N LEU A 100 -12.85 -4.79 -0.87
CA LEU A 100 -11.41 -5.01 -0.74
C LEU A 100 -10.63 -4.30 -1.85
N GLN A 101 -11.13 -4.33 -3.09
CA GLN A 101 -10.51 -3.62 -4.20
C GLN A 101 -10.53 -2.10 -3.99
N ARG A 102 -11.64 -1.55 -3.52
CA ARG A 102 -11.76 -0.11 -3.20
C ARG A 102 -10.83 0.31 -2.06
N MET A 103 -10.74 -0.49 -1.00
CA MET A 103 -9.86 -0.23 0.13
C MET A 103 -8.39 -0.16 -0.31
N ARG A 104 -7.96 -1.11 -1.14
CA ARG A 104 -6.60 -1.12 -1.70
C ARG A 104 -6.41 0.05 -2.64
N GLY A 105 -5.41 0.86 -2.37
CA GLY A 105 -5.05 2.05 -3.12
C GLY A 105 -5.72 3.34 -2.62
N SER A 106 -6.99 3.34 -2.18
CA SER A 106 -7.64 4.54 -1.65
C SER A 106 -7.47 4.73 -0.14
N GLU A 107 -7.56 3.66 0.64
CA GLU A 107 -7.38 3.71 2.10
C GLU A 107 -5.97 3.28 2.50
N ALA A 108 -5.46 2.20 1.91
CA ALA A 108 -4.11 1.71 2.14
C ALA A 108 -3.44 1.26 0.83
N ALA A 109 -2.15 1.59 0.69
CA ALA A 109 -1.32 1.16 -0.43
C ALA A 109 -0.02 0.55 0.06
N MET A 110 0.63 -0.24 -0.81
CA MET A 110 1.90 -0.90 -0.49
C MET A 110 2.97 -0.59 -1.53
N VAL A 111 4.16 -0.26 -1.03
CA VAL A 111 5.39 -0.16 -1.81
C VAL A 111 6.19 -1.44 -1.58
N PHE A 112 6.45 -2.19 -2.65
CA PHE A 112 7.17 -3.46 -2.62
C PHE A 112 8.68 -3.27 -2.73
N GLN A 113 9.41 -4.25 -2.23
CA GLN A 113 10.87 -4.26 -2.18
C GLN A 113 11.52 -4.17 -3.57
N GLU A 114 11.02 -4.94 -4.55
CA GLU A 114 11.63 -5.04 -5.87
C GLU A 114 10.76 -4.40 -6.97
N PRO A 115 11.16 -3.25 -7.54
CA PRO A 115 10.39 -2.58 -8.58
C PRO A 115 10.25 -3.40 -9.87
N ASN A 116 11.23 -4.26 -10.19
CA ASN A 116 11.18 -5.10 -11.40
C ASN A 116 10.11 -6.20 -11.32
N SER A 117 9.70 -6.62 -10.12
CA SER A 117 8.62 -7.59 -9.94
C SER A 117 7.22 -6.95 -10.05
N VAL A 118 7.13 -5.64 -9.87
CA VAL A 118 5.89 -4.87 -9.89
C VAL A 118 5.61 -4.30 -11.29
N LEU A 119 6.65 -3.76 -11.95
CA LEU A 119 6.50 -3.10 -13.24
C LEU A 119 6.41 -4.10 -14.39
N ASN A 120 5.31 -4.09 -15.12
CA ASN A 120 5.14 -4.89 -16.31
C ASN A 120 5.95 -4.30 -17.48
N PRO A 121 6.93 -5.03 -18.06
CA PRO A 121 7.84 -4.49 -19.06
C PRO A 121 7.19 -4.14 -20.40
N VAL A 122 6.01 -4.66 -20.70
CA VAL A 122 5.32 -4.47 -21.99
C VAL A 122 4.32 -3.30 -22.01
N TYR A 123 4.11 -2.64 -20.86
CA TYR A 123 3.28 -1.44 -20.75
C TYR A 123 4.11 -0.21 -20.38
N THR A 124 3.71 0.96 -20.88
CA THR A 124 4.32 2.23 -20.48
C THR A 124 4.06 2.52 -18.99
N ILE A 125 4.92 3.30 -18.35
CA ILE A 125 4.72 3.64 -16.93
C ILE A 125 3.46 4.47 -16.72
N GLY A 126 3.10 5.35 -17.66
CA GLY A 126 1.86 6.11 -17.61
C GLY A 126 0.63 5.21 -17.61
N TRP A 127 0.60 4.21 -18.50
CA TRP A 127 -0.51 3.25 -18.56
C TRP A 127 -0.67 2.50 -17.23
N GLN A 128 0.43 2.07 -16.60
CA GLN A 128 0.42 1.33 -15.34
C GLN A 128 -0.04 2.21 -14.16
N ILE A 129 0.38 3.49 -14.11
CA ILE A 129 -0.13 4.44 -13.10
C ILE A 129 -1.62 4.71 -13.30
N GLU A 130 -2.06 4.92 -14.55
CA GLU A 130 -3.46 5.15 -14.90
C GLU A 130 -4.36 3.94 -14.60
N GLU A 131 -3.81 2.72 -14.62
CA GLU A 131 -4.56 1.49 -14.33
C GLU A 131 -5.17 1.53 -12.93
N GLY A 132 -4.41 1.95 -11.91
CA GLY A 132 -4.93 2.12 -10.57
C GLY A 132 -6.09 3.12 -10.49
N LEU A 133 -5.97 4.24 -11.20
CA LEU A 133 -7.04 5.26 -11.29
C LEU A 133 -8.29 4.70 -12.00
N ARG A 134 -8.10 3.95 -13.08
CA ARG A 134 -9.20 3.31 -13.82
C ARG A 134 -9.94 2.28 -12.97
N ALA A 135 -9.21 1.46 -12.23
CA ALA A 135 -9.77 0.46 -11.31
C ALA A 135 -10.64 1.10 -10.22
N HIS A 136 -10.36 2.39 -9.86
CA HIS A 136 -11.15 3.18 -8.91
C HIS A 136 -12.17 4.11 -9.59
N GLY A 137 -12.55 3.81 -10.84
CA GLY A 137 -13.69 4.44 -11.51
C GLY A 137 -13.39 5.70 -12.32
N MET A 138 -12.12 6.16 -12.42
CA MET A 138 -11.79 7.30 -13.27
C MET A 138 -11.78 6.87 -14.74
N LYS A 139 -12.59 7.57 -15.58
CA LYS A 139 -12.79 7.22 -17.01
C LYS A 139 -12.24 8.27 -17.97
N ASP A 140 -12.07 9.51 -17.51
CA ASP A 140 -11.58 10.62 -18.37
C ASP A 140 -10.10 10.45 -18.67
N LYS A 141 -9.78 10.17 -19.94
CA LYS A 141 -8.41 9.95 -20.41
C LYS A 141 -7.49 11.15 -20.17
N LYS A 142 -8.00 12.39 -20.27
CA LYS A 142 -7.21 13.61 -20.04
C LYS A 142 -6.85 13.74 -18.56
N GLN A 143 -7.81 13.47 -17.67
CA GLN A 143 -7.57 13.50 -16.22
C GLN A 143 -6.65 12.36 -15.76
N LEU A 144 -6.80 11.15 -16.31
CA LEU A 144 -5.89 10.02 -16.06
C LEU A 144 -4.46 10.40 -16.38
N ARG A 145 -4.24 10.90 -17.60
CA ARG A 145 -2.91 11.34 -18.08
C ARG A 145 -2.34 12.46 -17.22
N ALA A 146 -3.14 13.47 -16.91
CA ALA A 146 -2.69 14.60 -16.09
C ALA A 146 -2.26 14.16 -14.70
N LYS A 147 -3.02 13.26 -14.05
CA LYS A 147 -2.66 12.71 -12.74
C LYS A 147 -1.40 11.84 -12.80
N ALA A 148 -1.23 11.02 -13.84
CA ALA A 148 -0.02 10.23 -14.03
C ALA A 148 1.23 11.12 -14.18
N ILE A 149 1.15 12.19 -14.94
CA ILE A 149 2.24 13.17 -15.08
C ILE A 149 2.50 13.90 -13.76
N ASP A 150 1.45 14.37 -13.07
CA ASP A 150 1.58 15.08 -11.79
C ASP A 150 2.28 14.21 -10.73
N ILE A 151 1.87 12.94 -10.57
CA ILE A 151 2.52 12.07 -9.60
C ILE A 151 3.97 11.75 -9.97
N LEU A 152 4.29 11.57 -11.26
CA LEU A 152 5.67 11.37 -11.73
C LEU A 152 6.57 12.56 -11.41
N LYS A 153 6.06 13.79 -11.54
CA LYS A 153 6.77 15.00 -11.12
C LYS A 153 7.02 15.02 -9.62
N LYS A 154 5.99 14.70 -8.82
CA LYS A 154 6.08 14.66 -7.35
C LYS A 154 7.13 13.68 -6.87
N VAL A 155 7.27 12.53 -7.53
CA VAL A 155 8.32 11.56 -7.18
C VAL A 155 9.68 11.87 -7.83
N GLY A 156 9.83 13.01 -8.50
CA GLY A 156 11.10 13.48 -9.04
C GLY A 156 11.54 12.80 -10.33
N ILE A 157 10.61 12.32 -11.16
CA ILE A 157 10.94 11.84 -12.52
C ILE A 157 11.10 13.08 -13.44
N PRO A 158 12.30 13.31 -13.99
CA PRO A 158 12.51 14.44 -14.91
C PRO A 158 11.73 14.22 -16.21
N ASP A 159 11.36 15.32 -16.89
CA ASP A 159 10.64 15.29 -18.17
C ASP A 159 9.39 14.38 -18.16
N ALA A 160 8.61 14.43 -17.08
CA ALA A 160 7.49 13.51 -16.81
C ALA A 160 6.46 13.51 -17.96
N GLU A 161 6.25 14.64 -18.64
CA GLU A 161 5.33 14.79 -19.78
C GLU A 161 5.69 13.87 -20.96
N THR A 162 6.98 13.65 -21.19
CA THR A 162 7.49 12.78 -22.24
C THR A 162 7.68 11.36 -21.73
N ARG A 163 8.28 11.23 -20.55
CA ARG A 163 8.67 9.93 -19.99
C ARG A 163 7.50 9.10 -19.50
N VAL A 164 6.33 9.67 -19.30
CA VAL A 164 5.10 8.93 -19.00
C VAL A 164 4.78 7.86 -20.08
N ASP A 165 5.27 8.04 -21.32
CA ASP A 165 5.13 7.09 -22.44
C ASP A 165 6.30 6.09 -22.54
N TYR A 166 7.28 6.17 -21.65
CA TYR A 166 8.41 5.28 -21.65
C TYR A 166 8.08 3.95 -20.96
N TYR A 167 8.82 2.92 -21.32
CA TYR A 167 8.73 1.58 -20.75
C TYR A 167 9.69 1.40 -19.56
N PRO A 168 9.43 0.48 -18.64
CA PRO A 168 10.26 0.27 -17.45
C PRO A 168 11.76 0.09 -17.73
N HIS A 169 12.13 -0.58 -18.83
CA HIS A 169 13.53 -0.81 -19.19
C HIS A 169 14.32 0.48 -19.54
N GLN A 170 13.64 1.60 -19.77
CA GLN A 170 14.25 2.90 -20.10
C GLN A 170 14.59 3.72 -18.84
N PHE A 171 14.38 3.17 -17.63
CA PHE A 171 14.61 3.83 -16.35
C PHE A 171 15.70 3.14 -15.53
N SER A 172 16.45 3.94 -14.75
CA SER A 172 17.38 3.40 -13.76
C SER A 172 16.64 2.69 -12.60
N GLY A 173 17.36 1.91 -11.79
CA GLY A 173 16.80 1.24 -10.62
C GLY A 173 16.10 2.19 -9.66
N GLY A 174 16.75 3.31 -9.31
CA GLY A 174 16.16 4.34 -8.45
C GLY A 174 14.93 5.01 -9.07
N GLN A 175 14.93 5.26 -10.40
CA GLN A 175 13.76 5.80 -11.09
C GLN A 175 12.60 4.80 -11.11
N LYS A 176 12.86 3.50 -11.31
CA LYS A 176 11.83 2.47 -11.22
C LYS A 176 11.20 2.41 -9.83
N GLN A 177 12.01 2.53 -8.76
CA GLN A 177 11.49 2.58 -7.40
C GLN A 177 10.58 3.80 -7.19
N ARG A 178 10.98 4.98 -7.68
CA ARG A 178 10.13 6.19 -7.65
C ARG A 178 8.82 5.99 -8.41
N ILE A 179 8.83 5.29 -9.55
CA ILE A 179 7.63 4.95 -10.32
C ILE A 179 6.71 4.02 -9.54
N VAL A 180 7.23 2.99 -8.87
CA VAL A 180 6.44 2.10 -8.00
C VAL A 180 5.82 2.89 -6.85
N ILE A 181 6.55 3.83 -6.25
CA ILE A 181 6.01 4.75 -5.24
C ILE A 181 4.92 5.64 -5.85
N ALA A 182 5.10 6.17 -7.05
CA ALA A 182 4.07 6.94 -7.74
C ALA A 182 2.77 6.14 -7.94
N MET A 183 2.89 4.85 -8.32
CA MET A 183 1.74 3.95 -8.44
C MET A 183 1.01 3.76 -7.10
N ALA A 184 1.74 3.64 -6.00
CA ALA A 184 1.15 3.52 -4.67
C ALA A 184 0.46 4.82 -4.20
N LEU A 185 1.02 5.99 -4.57
CA LEU A 185 0.55 7.30 -4.10
C LEU A 185 -0.54 7.94 -4.97
N VAL A 186 -0.75 7.48 -6.21
CA VAL A 186 -1.62 8.17 -7.20
C VAL A 186 -3.07 8.33 -6.74
N LEU A 187 -3.55 7.42 -5.88
CA LEU A 187 -4.88 7.47 -5.26
C LEU A 187 -4.89 8.22 -3.93
N ASN A 188 -3.74 8.74 -3.48
CA ASN A 188 -3.58 9.44 -2.22
C ASN A 188 -4.10 8.64 -1.01
N PRO A 189 -3.54 7.46 -0.70
CA PRO A 189 -3.98 6.60 0.38
C PRO A 189 -3.81 7.24 1.76
N GLY A 190 -4.62 6.79 2.73
CA GLY A 190 -4.48 7.19 4.13
C GLY A 190 -3.30 6.50 4.83
N LEU A 191 -2.99 5.25 4.45
CA LEU A 191 -1.88 4.45 4.97
C LEU A 191 -0.96 3.98 3.84
N ILE A 192 0.35 4.15 4.03
CA ILE A 192 1.37 3.58 3.15
C ILE A 192 2.13 2.51 3.92
N LEU A 193 2.17 1.31 3.36
CA LEU A 193 2.98 0.20 3.84
C LEU A 193 4.22 0.08 2.95
N ALA A 194 5.41 0.18 3.52
CA ALA A 194 6.66 0.08 2.78
C ALA A 194 7.44 -1.16 3.23
N ASP A 195 7.54 -2.16 2.35
CA ASP A 195 8.27 -3.41 2.60
C ASP A 195 9.68 -3.25 2.04
N GLU A 196 10.62 -2.87 2.88
CA GLU A 196 12.03 -2.62 2.54
C GLU A 196 12.22 -1.74 1.27
N PRO A 197 11.63 -0.53 1.21
CA PRO A 197 11.50 0.24 -0.03
C PRO A 197 12.83 0.75 -0.59
N THR A 198 13.95 0.56 0.14
CA THR A 198 15.26 1.12 -0.21
C THR A 198 16.39 0.09 -0.27
N THR A 199 16.14 -1.19 -0.02
CA THR A 199 17.18 -2.23 0.15
C THR A 199 18.11 -2.38 -1.07
N ALA A 200 17.62 -2.13 -2.29
CA ALA A 200 18.39 -2.25 -3.53
C ALA A 200 18.94 -0.91 -4.06
N LEU A 201 18.94 0.15 -3.24
CA LEU A 201 19.29 1.51 -3.66
C LEU A 201 20.58 1.99 -2.97
N ASP A 202 21.29 2.91 -3.64
CA ASP A 202 22.42 3.63 -3.02
C ASP A 202 21.93 4.60 -1.92
N VAL A 203 22.84 4.99 -1.02
CA VAL A 203 22.52 5.78 0.18
C VAL A 203 21.85 7.12 -0.13
N THR A 204 22.24 7.77 -1.24
CA THR A 204 21.68 9.06 -1.64
C THR A 204 20.22 8.91 -2.06
N VAL A 205 19.95 7.91 -2.90
CA VAL A 205 18.58 7.62 -3.37
C VAL A 205 17.70 7.11 -2.22
N GLN A 206 18.28 6.37 -1.24
CA GLN A 206 17.54 5.95 -0.04
C GLN A 206 17.00 7.15 0.74
N ALA A 207 17.83 8.16 1.00
CA ALA A 207 17.40 9.36 1.73
C ALA A 207 16.25 10.07 1.01
N GLU A 208 16.37 10.26 -0.32
CA GLU A 208 15.34 10.90 -1.14
C GLU A 208 14.01 10.13 -1.16
N ILE A 209 14.06 8.79 -1.17
CA ILE A 209 12.87 7.94 -1.11
C ILE A 209 12.20 8.02 0.27
N LEU A 210 12.96 8.02 1.35
CA LEU A 210 12.41 8.15 2.70
C LEU A 210 11.76 9.52 2.92
N ASP A 211 12.35 10.60 2.37
CA ASP A 211 11.76 11.94 2.44
C ASP A 211 10.47 12.05 1.62
N LEU A 212 10.38 11.33 0.49
CA LEU A 212 9.17 11.28 -0.33
C LEU A 212 8.01 10.55 0.38
N LEU A 213 8.32 9.57 1.24
CA LEU A 213 7.33 8.78 1.98
C LEU A 213 6.88 9.42 3.30
N ARG A 214 7.49 10.52 3.74
CA ARG A 214 7.11 11.30 4.93
C ARG A 214 6.02 12.32 4.61
#